data_d2c083809c6459f25f0cd6082b950b77
#
_entry.id   d2c083809c6459f25f0cd6082b950b77
#
_cell.length_a   1.000
_cell.length_b   1.000
_cell.length_c   1.000
_cell.angle_alpha   90.00
_cell.angle_beta   90.00
_cell.angle_gamma   90.00
#
_symmetry.space_group_name_H-M   'P 1'
#
loop_
_entity.id
_entity.type
_entity.pdbx_description
1 polymer ?
#
loop_
_entity_poly.entity_id
_entity_poly.type
_entity_poly.pdbx_seq_one_letter_code
_entity_poly.pdbx_strand_id
1 'polypeptide(L)'
;MQRRDALKALAVGAVVPAALAAAPDPASTVTGEIEALLRRTEVIWNSQDTAALRDLWDRDDPEPFYLAGEQENWFVGWEAVNQYLAPTGRKVTEAIRVKFYDIKVRLLAPDLAFAAYWMRTDMKVVFSPKPFGSDNRVSATFRQKPDGWKYLCYMEGFQAPTIYLQKLFEKDVSPDYPEFYDRLKKDKG
;
A
#
# COMPACT_ATOMS: atom_id res chain seq x y z
N MET A 1 -64.26 -20.60 -59.43
CA MET A 1 -64.46 -19.81 -58.17
C MET A 1 -63.53 -20.38 -57.09
N GLN A 2 -62.42 -19.77 -56.87
CA GLN A 2 -61.46 -20.17 -55.84
C GLN A 2 -61.34 -19.05 -54.80
N ARG A 3 -61.71 -19.39 -53.56
CA ARG A 3 -61.54 -18.48 -52.41
C ARG A 3 -60.09 -18.65 -51.85
N ARG A 4 -59.33 -17.58 -51.79
CA ARG A 4 -58.04 -17.50 -51.11
C ARG A 4 -58.27 -17.05 -49.67
N ASP A 5 -58.03 -17.92 -48.72
CA ASP A 5 -57.97 -17.59 -47.29
C ASP A 5 -56.60 -16.98 -46.95
N ALA A 6 -56.64 -15.75 -46.45
CA ALA A 6 -55.46 -15.07 -45.97
C ALA A 6 -55.20 -15.39 -44.50
N LEU A 7 -54.12 -16.14 -44.19
CA LEU A 7 -53.62 -16.35 -42.84
C LEU A 7 -52.93 -15.07 -42.35
N LYS A 8 -53.48 -14.43 -41.31
CA LYS A 8 -52.82 -13.38 -40.58
C LYS A 8 -51.91 -14.03 -39.53
N ALA A 9 -50.62 -13.91 -39.70
CA ALA A 9 -49.60 -14.25 -38.68
C ALA A 9 -49.56 -13.17 -37.59
N LEU A 10 -49.94 -13.51 -36.37
CA LEU A 10 -49.68 -12.70 -35.17
C LEU A 10 -48.23 -12.88 -34.78
N ALA A 11 -47.44 -11.82 -34.91
CA ALA A 11 -46.07 -11.74 -34.32
C ALA A 11 -46.20 -11.47 -32.83
N VAL A 12 -45.96 -12.49 -32.02
CA VAL A 12 -45.75 -12.31 -30.56
C VAL A 12 -44.35 -11.76 -30.34
N GLY A 13 -44.29 -10.46 -30.05
CA GLY A 13 -43.01 -9.81 -29.65
C GLY A 13 -42.59 -10.31 -28.28
N ALA A 14 -41.52 -11.09 -28.22
CA ALA A 14 -40.85 -11.44 -26.97
C ALA A 14 -40.23 -10.20 -26.37
N VAL A 15 -40.78 -9.70 -25.28
CA VAL A 15 -40.15 -8.67 -24.43
C VAL A 15 -39.02 -9.35 -23.65
N VAL A 16 -37.79 -9.16 -24.07
CA VAL A 16 -36.60 -9.57 -23.30
C VAL A 16 -36.48 -8.61 -22.10
N PRO A 17 -36.57 -9.08 -20.85
CA PRO A 17 -36.37 -8.20 -19.72
C PRO A 17 -34.92 -7.68 -19.76
N ALA A 18 -34.75 -6.36 -19.78
CA ALA A 18 -33.47 -5.74 -19.60
C ALA A 18 -32.92 -6.17 -18.23
N ALA A 19 -31.83 -6.95 -18.23
CA ALA A 19 -31.14 -7.29 -17.01
C ALA A 19 -30.70 -5.98 -16.34
N LEU A 20 -31.28 -5.65 -15.18
CA LEU A 20 -30.75 -4.59 -14.32
C LEU A 20 -29.31 -4.98 -14.01
N ALA A 21 -28.35 -4.20 -14.48
CA ALA A 21 -26.98 -4.33 -14.07
C ALA A 21 -26.95 -4.14 -12.54
N ALA A 22 -26.49 -5.16 -11.82
CA ALA A 22 -26.33 -5.07 -10.38
C ALA A 22 -25.41 -3.89 -10.07
N ALA A 23 -25.78 -3.07 -9.08
CA ALA A 23 -24.89 -2.00 -8.61
C ALA A 23 -23.55 -2.63 -8.19
N PRO A 24 -22.41 -1.97 -8.49
CA PRO A 24 -21.10 -2.50 -8.11
C PRO A 24 -21.04 -2.70 -6.60
N ASP A 25 -20.42 -3.80 -6.18
CA ASP A 25 -20.16 -4.09 -4.76
C ASP A 25 -19.35 -2.91 -4.16
N PRO A 26 -19.82 -2.27 -3.08
CA PRO A 26 -19.09 -1.19 -2.43
C PRO A 26 -17.63 -1.52 -2.11
N ALA A 27 -17.33 -2.76 -1.74
CA ALA A 27 -15.98 -3.22 -1.48
C ALA A 27 -15.11 -3.22 -2.75
N SER A 28 -15.65 -3.57 -3.91
CA SER A 28 -14.95 -3.52 -5.19
C SER A 28 -14.67 -2.07 -5.64
N THR A 29 -15.61 -1.15 -5.37
CA THR A 29 -15.44 0.27 -5.65
C THR A 29 -14.32 0.88 -4.80
N VAL A 30 -14.33 0.64 -3.48
CA VAL A 30 -13.27 1.11 -2.56
C VAL A 30 -11.90 0.55 -2.95
N THR A 31 -11.83 -0.73 -3.32
CA THR A 31 -10.57 -1.33 -3.78
C THR A 31 -10.01 -0.57 -4.99
N GLY A 32 -10.84 -0.30 -6.01
CA GLY A 32 -10.42 0.45 -7.20
C GLY A 32 -9.98 1.89 -6.88
N GLU A 33 -10.67 2.56 -5.97
CA GLU A 33 -10.30 3.92 -5.54
C GLU A 33 -8.97 3.97 -4.78
N ILE A 34 -8.73 3.02 -3.88
CA ILE A 34 -7.45 2.89 -3.17
C ILE A 34 -6.33 2.53 -4.14
N GLU A 35 -6.54 1.62 -5.08
CA GLU A 35 -5.56 1.31 -6.13
C GLU A 35 -5.22 2.54 -6.97
N ALA A 36 -6.21 3.37 -7.31
CA ALA A 36 -5.98 4.62 -8.03
C ALA A 36 -5.14 5.61 -7.20
N LEU A 37 -5.38 5.72 -5.89
CA LEU A 37 -4.53 6.51 -4.98
C LEU A 37 -3.10 5.97 -4.96
N LEU A 38 -2.91 4.65 -4.85
CA LEU A 38 -1.59 4.02 -4.87
C LEU A 38 -0.85 4.25 -6.18
N ARG A 39 -1.54 4.20 -7.34
CA ARG A 39 -0.94 4.56 -8.64
C ARG A 39 -0.49 6.02 -8.69
N ARG A 40 -1.26 6.96 -8.13
CA ARG A 40 -0.82 8.36 -8.00
C ARG A 40 0.40 8.48 -7.10
N THR A 41 0.45 7.73 -6.01
CA THR A 41 1.61 7.66 -5.12
C THR A 41 2.86 7.18 -5.86
N GLU A 42 2.77 6.11 -6.67
CA GLU A 42 3.86 5.64 -7.54
C GLU A 42 4.36 6.75 -8.49
N VAL A 43 3.43 7.44 -9.16
CA VAL A 43 3.78 8.51 -10.11
C VAL A 43 4.57 9.62 -9.41
N ILE A 44 4.15 10.04 -8.22
CA ILE A 44 4.83 11.09 -7.45
C ILE A 44 6.22 10.61 -6.99
N TRP A 45 6.34 9.43 -6.41
CA TRP A 45 7.65 8.85 -6.07
C TRP A 45 8.59 8.82 -7.27
N ASN A 46 8.09 8.32 -8.40
CA ASN A 46 8.87 8.15 -9.63
C ASN A 46 9.22 9.46 -10.31
N SER A 47 8.50 10.56 -10.02
CA SER A 47 8.86 11.91 -10.46
C SER A 47 10.00 12.56 -9.65
N GLN A 48 10.43 11.94 -8.56
CA GLN A 48 11.44 12.45 -7.61
C GLN A 48 10.96 13.69 -6.81
N ASP A 49 9.72 14.10 -6.91
CA ASP A 49 9.10 15.17 -6.13
C ASP A 49 8.37 14.60 -4.91
N THR A 50 9.15 14.11 -3.93
CA THR A 50 8.58 13.50 -2.72
C THR A 50 7.78 14.47 -1.87
N ALA A 51 8.00 15.78 -2.02
CA ALA A 51 7.22 16.78 -1.32
C ALA A 51 5.75 16.77 -1.72
N ALA A 52 5.43 16.43 -2.97
CA ALA A 52 4.07 16.34 -3.47
C ALA A 52 3.28 15.15 -2.86
N LEU A 53 3.94 14.17 -2.25
CA LEU A 53 3.27 13.07 -1.52
C LEU A 53 2.36 13.60 -0.40
N ARG A 54 2.70 14.73 0.19
CA ARG A 54 1.91 15.35 1.27
C ARG A 54 0.46 15.66 0.89
N ASP A 55 0.19 15.88 -0.40
CA ASP A 55 -1.16 16.19 -0.90
C ASP A 55 -2.08 14.97 -0.95
N LEU A 56 -1.49 13.78 -0.80
CA LEU A 56 -2.22 12.53 -0.70
C LEU A 56 -2.65 12.18 0.73
N TRP A 57 -2.24 12.98 1.72
CA TRP A 57 -2.55 12.77 3.13
C TRP A 57 -3.75 13.59 3.60
N ASP A 58 -4.44 13.09 4.62
CA ASP A 58 -5.52 13.83 5.29
C ASP A 58 -4.93 14.97 6.12
N ARG A 59 -5.06 16.20 5.62
CA ARG A 59 -4.53 17.39 6.28
C ARG A 59 -5.25 17.76 7.56
N ASP A 60 -6.47 17.23 7.78
CA ASP A 60 -7.25 17.44 8.99
C ASP A 60 -6.88 16.42 10.09
N ASP A 61 -6.10 15.38 9.77
CA ASP A 61 -5.56 14.49 10.78
C ASP A 61 -4.45 15.23 11.56
N PRO A 62 -4.63 15.42 12.88
CA PRO A 62 -3.62 16.13 13.67
C PRO A 62 -2.33 15.35 13.88
N GLU A 63 -2.39 14.03 13.71
CA GLU A 63 -1.32 13.12 14.11
C GLU A 63 -1.07 12.00 13.08
N PRO A 64 -0.72 12.35 11.82
CA PRO A 64 -0.38 11.35 10.81
C PRO A 64 0.85 10.53 11.25
N PHE A 65 0.84 9.23 10.90
CA PHE A 65 1.94 8.31 11.20
C PHE A 65 2.64 7.88 9.92
N TYR A 66 3.97 8.03 9.89
CA TYR A 66 4.80 7.52 8.81
C TYR A 66 5.97 6.70 9.38
N LEU A 67 6.15 5.48 8.89
CA LEU A 67 7.32 4.66 9.16
C LEU A 67 7.93 4.19 7.84
N ALA A 68 9.08 4.73 7.48
CA ALA A 68 9.91 4.19 6.40
C ALA A 68 10.74 3.01 6.92
N GLY A 69 10.97 2.03 6.06
CA GLY A 69 11.66 0.80 6.45
C GLY A 69 13.08 0.99 6.96
N GLU A 70 13.79 2.04 6.48
CA GLU A 70 15.15 2.36 6.87
C GLU A 70 15.26 3.24 8.13
N GLN A 71 14.12 3.66 8.70
CA GLN A 71 14.11 4.56 9.86
C GLN A 71 14.00 3.78 11.17
N GLU A 72 14.71 4.25 12.17
CA GLU A 72 14.68 3.68 13.53
C GLU A 72 13.41 4.09 14.28
N ASN A 73 12.95 5.31 14.05
CA ASN A 73 11.82 5.90 14.75
C ASN A 73 10.66 6.25 13.83
N TRP A 74 9.48 6.33 14.41
CA TRP A 74 8.28 6.81 13.76
C TRP A 74 8.34 8.31 13.53
N PHE A 75 7.82 8.74 12.38
CA PHE A 75 7.46 10.14 12.16
C PHE A 75 6.01 10.32 12.55
N VAL A 76 5.76 11.05 13.63
CA VAL A 76 4.44 11.29 14.19
C VAL A 76 4.12 12.78 14.11
N GLY A 77 2.96 13.11 13.56
CA GLY A 77 2.53 14.48 13.34
C GLY A 77 3.15 15.14 12.11
N TRP A 78 2.55 16.26 11.70
CA TRP A 78 2.87 16.93 10.44
C TRP A 78 4.28 17.47 10.36
N GLU A 79 4.86 17.94 11.46
CA GLU A 79 6.22 18.45 11.46
C GLU A 79 7.21 17.35 11.05
N ALA A 80 7.16 16.19 11.72
CA ALA A 80 8.05 15.07 11.45
C ALA A 80 7.82 14.47 10.05
N VAL A 81 6.56 14.25 9.66
CA VAL A 81 6.22 13.72 8.33
C VAL A 81 6.68 14.66 7.21
N ASN A 82 6.50 15.98 7.37
CA ASN A 82 6.96 16.95 6.39
C ASN A 82 8.50 16.98 6.28
N GLN A 83 9.19 16.89 7.41
CA GLN A 83 10.65 16.83 7.41
C GLN A 83 11.19 15.61 6.65
N TYR A 84 10.53 14.47 6.78
CA TYR A 84 10.90 13.26 6.05
C TYR A 84 10.59 13.36 4.54
N LEU A 85 9.38 13.77 4.17
CA LEU A 85 8.95 13.83 2.77
C LEU A 85 9.60 14.97 1.98
N ALA A 86 9.94 16.07 2.64
CA ALA A 86 10.54 17.26 2.04
C ALA A 86 11.75 17.75 2.86
N PRO A 87 12.82 16.95 2.97
CA PRO A 87 13.98 17.32 3.76
C PRO A 87 14.65 18.58 3.19
N THR A 88 15.00 19.52 4.06
CA THR A 88 15.69 20.78 3.70
C THR A 88 17.21 20.60 3.53
N GLY A 89 17.73 19.44 3.91
CA GLY A 89 19.16 19.11 3.86
C GLY A 89 19.61 18.50 2.52
N ARG A 90 20.86 17.99 2.53
CA ARG A 90 21.43 17.29 1.37
C ARG A 90 20.61 16.03 1.07
N LYS A 91 20.17 15.89 -0.18
CA LYS A 91 19.47 14.67 -0.62
C LYS A 91 20.41 13.46 -0.50
N VAL A 92 19.95 12.45 0.23
CA VAL A 92 20.64 11.15 0.35
C VAL A 92 20.32 10.27 -0.85
N THR A 93 19.09 10.35 -1.36
CA THR A 93 18.61 9.60 -2.51
C THR A 93 18.88 10.37 -3.79
N GLU A 94 19.69 9.78 -4.70
CA GLU A 94 19.94 10.33 -6.04
C GLU A 94 18.78 10.04 -6.99
N ALA A 95 18.24 8.81 -6.92
CA ALA A 95 17.09 8.38 -7.71
C ALA A 95 16.34 7.26 -6.98
N ILE A 96 15.02 7.28 -7.09
CA ILE A 96 14.13 6.23 -6.57
C ILE A 96 13.06 5.90 -7.59
N ARG A 97 12.74 4.62 -7.70
CA ARG A 97 11.59 4.14 -8.44
C ARG A 97 10.83 3.14 -7.59
N VAL A 98 9.53 3.32 -7.46
CA VAL A 98 8.66 2.40 -6.73
C VAL A 98 7.59 1.82 -7.65
N LYS A 99 7.14 0.61 -7.30
CA LYS A 99 6.00 -0.05 -7.91
C LYS A 99 5.26 -0.84 -6.83
N PHE A 100 3.95 -0.60 -6.72
CA PHE A 100 3.09 -1.33 -5.80
C PHE A 100 2.41 -2.50 -6.52
N TYR A 101 2.30 -3.63 -5.82
CA TYR A 101 1.71 -4.84 -6.37
C TYR A 101 1.11 -5.72 -5.26
N ASP A 102 0.28 -6.70 -5.66
CA ASP A 102 -0.44 -7.61 -4.76
C ASP A 102 -1.23 -6.86 -3.67
N ILE A 103 -2.01 -5.87 -4.10
CA ILE A 103 -2.75 -4.97 -3.22
C ILE A 103 -3.96 -5.69 -2.65
N LYS A 104 -4.11 -5.66 -1.33
CA LYS A 104 -5.26 -6.18 -0.59
C LYS A 104 -5.88 -5.01 0.16
N VAL A 105 -7.16 -4.77 -0.07
CA VAL A 105 -7.90 -3.67 0.57
C VAL A 105 -9.00 -4.25 1.45
N ARG A 106 -9.18 -3.64 2.61
CA ARG A 106 -10.26 -3.95 3.55
C ARG A 106 -10.91 -2.67 4.04
N LEU A 107 -12.21 -2.54 3.86
CA LEU A 107 -13.00 -1.50 4.49
C LEU A 107 -13.13 -1.80 5.99
N LEU A 108 -12.76 -0.85 6.83
CA LEU A 108 -12.84 -0.96 8.30
C LEU A 108 -14.09 -0.27 8.85
N ALA A 109 -14.50 0.84 8.22
CA ALA A 109 -15.71 1.62 8.48
C ALA A 109 -16.14 2.29 7.16
N PRO A 110 -17.32 2.91 7.06
CA PRO A 110 -17.79 3.53 5.82
C PRO A 110 -16.81 4.54 5.20
N ASP A 111 -16.00 5.22 6.02
CA ASP A 111 -15.04 6.24 5.63
C ASP A 111 -13.58 5.85 5.96
N LEU A 112 -13.34 4.61 6.40
CA LEU A 112 -12.01 4.14 6.83
C LEU A 112 -11.64 2.85 6.13
N ALA A 113 -10.49 2.82 5.45
CA ALA A 113 -9.97 1.65 4.78
C ALA A 113 -8.53 1.33 5.22
N PHE A 114 -8.17 0.07 5.12
CA PHE A 114 -6.83 -0.45 5.31
C PHE A 114 -6.37 -1.14 4.03
N ALA A 115 -5.11 -0.96 3.64
CA ALA A 115 -4.50 -1.76 2.60
C ALA A 115 -3.17 -2.36 3.06
N ALA A 116 -2.92 -3.57 2.59
CA ALA A 116 -1.63 -4.25 2.66
C ALA A 116 -1.18 -4.59 1.24
N TYR A 117 0.07 -4.29 0.92
CA TYR A 117 0.62 -4.48 -0.43
C TYR A 117 2.14 -4.62 -0.40
N TRP A 118 2.68 -5.06 -1.51
CA TRP A 118 4.11 -5.08 -1.73
C TRP A 118 4.56 -3.81 -2.46
N MET A 119 5.73 -3.32 -2.10
CA MET A 119 6.42 -2.23 -2.79
C MET A 119 7.78 -2.71 -3.27
N ARG A 120 7.94 -2.83 -4.57
CA ARG A 120 9.27 -2.91 -5.19
C ARG A 120 9.88 -1.52 -5.19
N THR A 121 11.07 -1.41 -4.61
CA THR A 121 11.86 -0.18 -4.64
C THR A 121 13.18 -0.45 -5.34
N ASP A 122 13.50 0.35 -6.36
CA ASP A 122 14.83 0.43 -6.95
C ASP A 122 15.38 1.81 -6.63
N MET A 123 16.56 1.90 -6.02
CA MET A 123 17.13 3.19 -5.63
C MET A 123 18.63 3.28 -5.79
N LYS A 124 19.11 4.53 -5.94
CA LYS A 124 20.51 4.91 -5.86
C LYS A 124 20.64 5.96 -4.78
N VAL A 125 21.54 5.71 -3.83
CA VAL A 125 21.87 6.65 -2.76
C VAL A 125 23.32 7.11 -2.87
N VAL A 126 23.63 8.28 -2.33
CA VAL A 126 24.93 8.94 -2.48
C VAL A 126 26.10 8.15 -1.92
N PHE A 127 25.88 7.34 -0.89
CA PHE A 127 26.91 6.55 -0.21
C PHE A 127 27.06 5.12 -0.74
N SER A 128 26.19 4.68 -1.64
CA SER A 128 26.29 3.36 -2.27
C SER A 128 26.96 3.47 -3.65
N PRO A 129 27.96 2.63 -3.98
CA PRO A 129 28.60 2.66 -5.30
C PRO A 129 27.66 2.21 -6.43
N LYS A 130 26.65 1.38 -6.11
CA LYS A 130 25.72 0.78 -7.08
C LYS A 130 24.26 1.01 -6.65
N PRO A 131 23.32 1.09 -7.62
CA PRO A 131 21.90 0.98 -7.31
C PRO A 131 21.59 -0.36 -6.65
N PHE A 132 20.55 -0.39 -5.84
CA PHE A 132 20.03 -1.61 -5.23
C PHE A 132 18.51 -1.60 -5.25
N GLY A 133 17.92 -2.78 -5.09
CA GLY A 133 16.48 -2.94 -5.04
C GLY A 133 16.06 -3.80 -3.86
N SER A 134 14.84 -3.55 -3.39
CA SER A 134 14.21 -4.33 -2.32
C SER A 134 12.72 -4.50 -2.58
N ASP A 135 12.15 -5.53 -1.98
CA ASP A 135 10.70 -5.70 -1.89
C ASP A 135 10.29 -5.50 -0.43
N ASN A 136 9.47 -4.49 -0.21
CA ASN A 136 9.00 -4.11 1.12
C ASN A 136 7.52 -4.50 1.27
N ARG A 137 7.14 -4.90 2.47
CA ARG A 137 5.73 -5.03 2.84
C ARG A 137 5.26 -3.69 3.33
N VAL A 138 4.14 -3.24 2.81
CA VAL A 138 3.55 -1.96 3.21
C VAL A 138 2.16 -2.20 3.77
N SER A 139 1.84 -1.50 4.84
CA SER A 139 0.49 -1.35 5.33
C SER A 139 0.14 0.13 5.48
N ALA A 140 -1.08 0.49 5.09
CA ALA A 140 -1.53 1.86 5.17
C ALA A 140 -3.00 1.93 5.56
N THR A 141 -3.37 3.01 6.25
CA THR A 141 -4.75 3.32 6.60
C THR A 141 -5.16 4.61 5.90
N PHE A 142 -6.40 4.64 5.42
CA PHE A 142 -6.94 5.72 4.61
C PHE A 142 -8.28 6.19 5.14
N ARG A 143 -8.55 7.49 5.02
CA ARG A 143 -9.85 8.11 5.28
C ARG A 143 -10.46 8.64 3.99
N GLN A 144 -11.77 8.40 3.82
CA GLN A 144 -12.55 9.00 2.74
C GLN A 144 -12.81 10.47 3.05
N LYS A 145 -12.43 11.33 2.10
CA LYS A 145 -12.70 12.78 2.12
C LYS A 145 -13.55 13.13 0.90
N PRO A 146 -14.12 14.34 0.82
CA PRO A 146 -14.90 14.76 -0.34
C PRO A 146 -14.13 14.70 -1.67
N ASP A 147 -12.82 14.86 -1.62
CA ASP A 147 -11.90 14.83 -2.78
C ASP A 147 -11.18 13.47 -2.98
N GLY A 148 -11.66 12.42 -2.30
CA GLY A 148 -11.15 11.04 -2.40
C GLY A 148 -10.46 10.54 -1.16
N TRP A 149 -9.89 9.34 -1.26
CA TRP A 149 -9.16 8.72 -0.15
C TRP A 149 -7.83 9.41 0.12
N LYS A 150 -7.49 9.52 1.42
CA LYS A 150 -6.27 10.15 1.93
C LYS A 150 -5.57 9.24 2.92
N TYR A 151 -4.24 9.25 2.93
CA TYR A 151 -3.46 8.54 3.95
C TYR A 151 -3.67 9.13 5.34
N LEU A 152 -3.77 8.25 6.34
CA LEU A 152 -3.67 8.56 7.78
C LEU A 152 -2.38 7.99 8.35
N CYS A 153 -2.05 6.76 7.92
CA CYS A 153 -0.91 6.02 8.41
C CYS A 153 -0.26 5.26 7.25
N TYR A 154 1.06 5.21 7.25
CA TYR A 154 1.86 4.47 6.29
C TYR A 154 3.02 3.79 7.02
N MET A 155 3.18 2.49 6.80
CA MET A 155 4.21 1.70 7.46
C MET A 155 4.87 0.74 6.48
N GLU A 156 6.20 0.78 6.43
CA GLU A 156 7.01 -0.16 5.68
C GLU A 156 7.67 -1.18 6.59
N GLY A 157 7.82 -2.39 6.08
CA GLY A 157 8.61 -3.45 6.69
C GLY A 157 9.47 -4.14 5.65
N PHE A 158 10.78 -4.06 5.80
CA PHE A 158 11.70 -4.79 4.94
C PHE A 158 11.51 -6.30 5.07
N GLN A 159 11.71 -7.00 3.96
CA GLN A 159 11.98 -8.42 3.98
C GLN A 159 13.46 -8.61 4.33
N ALA A 160 13.75 -8.79 5.63
CA ALA A 160 15.12 -8.95 6.07
C ALA A 160 15.73 -10.25 5.53
N PRO A 161 16.90 -10.22 4.88
CA PRO A 161 17.65 -11.42 4.53
C PRO A 161 18.01 -12.20 5.80
N THR A 162 18.05 -13.53 5.72
CA THR A 162 18.39 -14.42 6.87
C THR A 162 19.71 -14.03 7.54
N ILE A 163 20.70 -13.62 6.76
CA ILE A 163 22.00 -13.17 7.28
C ILE A 163 21.88 -11.86 8.09
N TYR A 164 21.00 -10.96 7.69
CA TYR A 164 20.77 -9.73 8.43
C TYR A 164 20.06 -10.00 9.75
N LEU A 165 19.07 -10.89 9.75
CA LEU A 165 18.40 -11.36 10.97
C LEU A 165 19.39 -12.02 11.93
N GLN A 166 20.27 -12.88 11.43
CA GLN A 166 21.30 -13.52 12.25
C GLN A 166 22.21 -12.49 12.93
N LYS A 167 22.72 -11.52 12.20
CA LYS A 167 23.54 -10.44 12.76
C LYS A 167 22.79 -9.55 13.75
N LEU A 168 21.52 -9.31 13.49
CA LEU A 168 20.67 -8.55 14.40
C LEU A 168 20.50 -9.29 15.73
N PHE A 169 20.20 -10.59 15.68
CA PHE A 169 20.06 -11.43 16.87
C PHE A 169 21.38 -11.60 17.64
N GLU A 170 22.49 -11.74 16.96
CA GLU A 170 23.83 -11.78 17.61
C GLU A 170 24.13 -10.50 18.37
N LYS A 171 23.62 -9.37 17.89
CA LYS A 171 23.83 -8.07 18.52
C LYS A 171 22.92 -7.81 19.72
N ASP A 172 21.68 -8.32 19.68
CA ASP A 172 20.60 -7.91 20.57
C ASP A 172 20.20 -8.96 21.62
N VAL A 173 20.82 -10.14 21.62
CA VAL A 173 20.56 -11.13 22.69
C VAL A 173 21.19 -10.68 24.01
N SER A 174 20.46 -10.92 25.11
CA SER A 174 20.98 -10.68 26.45
C SER A 174 22.25 -11.48 26.71
N PRO A 175 23.24 -10.97 27.47
CA PRO A 175 24.50 -11.65 27.70
C PRO A 175 24.41 -13.07 28.26
N ASP A 176 23.36 -13.38 29.02
CA ASP A 176 23.06 -14.67 29.60
C ASP A 176 22.24 -15.63 28.72
N TYR A 177 21.77 -15.15 27.55
CA TYR A 177 20.94 -15.96 26.65
C TYR A 177 21.65 -17.21 26.08
N PRO A 178 22.93 -17.17 25.70
CA PRO A 178 23.65 -18.36 25.25
C PRO A 178 23.63 -19.50 26.27
N GLU A 179 23.85 -19.18 27.55
CA GLU A 179 23.79 -20.16 28.65
C GLU A 179 22.39 -20.75 28.86
N PHE A 180 21.37 -19.91 28.75
CA PHE A 180 19.98 -20.33 28.78
C PHE A 180 19.68 -21.32 27.64
N TYR A 181 20.10 -21.01 26.42
CA TYR A 181 19.88 -21.84 25.26
C TYR A 181 20.58 -23.19 25.34
N ASP A 182 21.83 -23.21 25.85
CA ASP A 182 22.61 -24.45 26.03
C ASP A 182 21.98 -25.37 27.09
N ARG A 183 21.40 -24.84 28.14
CA ARG A 183 20.62 -25.62 29.11
C ARG A 183 19.43 -26.31 28.46
N LEU A 184 18.65 -25.59 27.66
CA LEU A 184 17.49 -26.17 26.97
C LEU A 184 17.85 -27.29 25.98
N LYS A 185 19.05 -27.26 25.40
CA LYS A 185 19.53 -28.35 24.53
C LYS A 185 19.86 -29.60 25.32
N LYS A 186 20.48 -29.46 26.51
CA LYS A 186 20.83 -30.57 27.38
C LYS A 186 19.63 -31.28 27.95
N ASP A 187 18.56 -30.54 28.21
CA ASP A 187 17.31 -31.08 28.77
C ASP A 187 16.46 -31.85 27.73
N LYS A 188 16.79 -31.73 26.44
CA LYS A 188 16.08 -32.39 25.32
C LYS A 188 16.82 -33.58 24.72
N GLY A 189 18.01 -33.92 25.17
CA GLY A 189 18.80 -35.05 24.75
C GLY A 189 18.84 -36.12 25.82
#